data_b3894d05b27681f7c0ea4d5b14426827
#
_entry.id   b3894d05b27681f7c0ea4d5b14426827
#
_cell.length_a   1.000
_cell.length_b   1.000
_cell.length_c   1.000
_cell.angle_alpha   90.00
_cell.angle_beta   90.00
_cell.angle_gamma   90.00
#
_symmetry.space_group_name_H-M   'P 1'
#
loop_
_entity.id
_entity.type
_entity.pdbx_description
1 polymer ?
#
loop_
_entity_poly.entity_id
_entity_poly.type
_entity_poly.pdbx_seq_one_letter_code
_entity_poly.pdbx_strand_id
1 'polypeptide(L)'
;MSYASDMKKELTLIEITKDREFLSELSALIKMNGVLNISNGRLSLSFQTENASIARRMFSLIKFFYDVHVNISVRKKLKLKKNNVYICRLDQNVKEILTDLYILNDNYTMRIDIAKELIDTDEKKRAYLRGMEWNGINPSSME
;
A
#
# COMPACT_ATOMS: atom_id res chain seq x y z
N MET A 1 15.15 -12.76 -14.18
CA MET A 1 14.19 -12.18 -13.22
C MET A 1 13.55 -13.26 -12.38
N SER A 2 13.26 -12.98 -11.15
CA SER A 2 12.60 -13.95 -10.30
C SER A 2 11.11 -14.08 -10.66
N TYR A 3 10.56 -15.24 -10.39
CA TYR A 3 9.13 -15.52 -10.57
C TYR A 3 8.24 -14.50 -9.86
N ALA A 4 8.62 -14.09 -8.64
CA ALA A 4 7.86 -13.11 -7.87
C ALA A 4 7.80 -11.74 -8.56
N SER A 5 8.89 -11.33 -9.22
CA SER A 5 8.93 -10.06 -9.95
C SER A 5 7.99 -10.07 -11.15
N ASP A 6 7.95 -11.18 -11.89
CA ASP A 6 7.05 -11.31 -13.05
C ASP A 6 5.58 -11.33 -12.62
N MET A 7 5.28 -12.04 -11.54
CA MET A 7 3.94 -12.09 -10.97
C MET A 7 3.47 -10.68 -10.56
N LYS A 8 4.34 -9.89 -9.93
CA LYS A 8 4.00 -8.51 -9.54
C LYS A 8 3.69 -7.63 -10.73
N LYS A 9 4.45 -7.74 -11.81
CA LYS A 9 4.17 -6.99 -13.05
C LYS A 9 2.81 -7.34 -13.62
N GLU A 10 2.47 -8.61 -13.63
CA GLU A 10 1.19 -9.09 -14.12
C GLU A 10 0.04 -8.55 -13.29
N LEU A 11 0.19 -8.54 -11.96
CA LEU A 11 -0.83 -8.02 -11.06
C LEU A 11 -1.07 -6.51 -11.22
N THR A 12 -0.04 -5.72 -11.59
CA THR A 12 -0.25 -4.29 -11.79
C THR A 12 -1.12 -3.97 -13.00
N LEU A 13 -1.31 -4.94 -13.90
CA LEU A 13 -2.18 -4.78 -15.05
C LEU A 13 -3.65 -5.03 -14.72
N ILE A 14 -3.97 -5.47 -13.49
CA ILE A 14 -5.35 -5.65 -13.07
C ILE A 14 -6.04 -4.29 -13.07
N GLU A 15 -7.13 -4.19 -13.80
CA GLU A 15 -7.89 -2.96 -13.92
C GLU A 15 -8.47 -2.55 -12.55
N ILE A 16 -8.32 -1.28 -12.21
CA ILE A 16 -8.89 -0.73 -10.99
C ILE A 16 -10.34 -0.33 -11.28
N THR A 17 -11.27 -0.87 -10.50
CA THR A 17 -12.68 -0.52 -10.57
C THR A 17 -13.11 0.12 -9.25
N LYS A 18 -14.33 0.64 -9.21
CA LYS A 18 -14.88 1.25 -7.99
C LYS A 18 -15.28 0.22 -6.92
N ASP A 19 -14.97 -1.05 -7.14
CA ASP A 19 -15.28 -2.09 -6.17
C ASP A 19 -14.47 -1.89 -4.89
N ARG A 20 -15.14 -2.01 -3.77
CA ARG A 20 -14.49 -1.76 -2.48
C ARG A 20 -13.42 -2.80 -2.14
N GLU A 21 -13.38 -3.90 -2.87
CA GLU A 21 -12.32 -4.90 -2.69
C GLU A 21 -10.91 -4.31 -2.91
N PHE A 22 -10.79 -3.34 -3.82
CA PHE A 22 -9.49 -2.70 -4.07
C PHE A 22 -9.03 -1.85 -2.90
N LEU A 23 -9.95 -1.38 -2.05
CA LEU A 23 -9.57 -0.72 -0.80
C LEU A 23 -8.93 -1.71 0.18
N SER A 24 -9.34 -2.97 0.16
CA SER A 24 -8.72 -4.01 0.97
C SER A 24 -7.29 -4.27 0.52
N GLU A 25 -7.04 -4.29 -0.80
CA GLU A 25 -5.69 -4.39 -1.34
C GLU A 25 -4.82 -3.21 -0.89
N LEU A 26 -5.34 -1.99 -1.01
CA LEU A 26 -4.62 -0.78 -0.63
C LEU A 26 -4.31 -0.77 0.87
N SER A 27 -5.27 -1.17 1.69
CA SER A 27 -5.07 -1.24 3.14
C SER A 27 -3.92 -2.19 3.50
N ALA A 28 -3.91 -3.39 2.91
CA ALA A 28 -2.83 -4.35 3.14
C ALA A 28 -1.48 -3.80 2.68
N LEU A 29 -1.46 -3.17 1.51
CA LEU A 29 -0.24 -2.60 0.93
C LEU A 29 0.37 -1.53 1.84
N ILE A 30 -0.45 -0.64 2.36
CA ILE A 30 0.00 0.45 3.24
C ILE A 30 0.39 -0.09 4.62
N LYS A 31 -0.44 -0.97 5.19
CA LYS A 31 -0.25 -1.44 6.56
C LYS A 31 1.09 -2.14 6.77
N MET A 32 1.56 -2.86 5.77
CA MET A 32 2.79 -3.65 5.89
C MET A 32 4.06 -2.80 5.88
N ASN A 33 4.09 -1.73 5.06
CA ASN A 33 5.31 -0.95 4.86
C ASN A 33 5.13 0.55 5.07
N GLY A 34 3.92 1.00 5.37
CA GLY A 34 3.68 2.41 5.58
C GLY A 34 4.27 2.90 6.91
N VAL A 35 4.88 4.07 6.87
CA VAL A 35 5.39 4.73 8.07
C VAL A 35 4.61 6.02 8.25
N LEU A 36 3.96 6.14 9.41
CA LEU A 36 3.18 7.31 9.74
C LEU A 36 4.04 8.29 10.54
N ASN A 37 4.11 9.52 10.05
CA ASN A 37 4.84 10.59 10.72
C ASN A 37 3.88 11.70 11.13
N ILE A 38 4.13 12.28 12.30
CA ILE A 38 3.40 13.45 12.79
C ILE A 38 4.42 14.56 12.99
N SER A 39 4.24 15.67 12.28
CA SER A 39 5.12 16.81 12.39
C SER A 39 4.29 18.09 12.39
N ASN A 40 4.47 18.93 13.43
CA ASN A 40 3.73 20.19 13.56
C ASN A 40 2.20 19.99 13.47
N GLY A 41 1.70 18.90 14.07
CA GLY A 41 0.28 18.57 14.07
C GLY A 41 -0.24 18.03 12.74
N ARG A 42 0.64 17.78 11.76
CA ARG A 42 0.25 17.25 10.46
C ARG A 42 0.70 15.81 10.31
N LEU A 43 -0.18 14.99 9.78
CA LEU A 43 0.11 13.60 9.47
C LEU A 43 0.69 13.49 8.06
N SER A 44 1.70 12.65 7.91
CA SER A 44 2.19 12.22 6.61
C SER A 44 2.44 10.73 6.63
N LEU A 45 2.26 10.10 5.47
CA LEU A 45 2.48 8.68 5.29
C LEU A 45 3.59 8.48 4.27
N SER A 46 4.57 7.67 4.61
CA SER A 46 5.66 7.30 3.70
C SER A 46 5.65 5.82 3.45
N PHE A 47 5.97 5.43 2.23
CA PHE A 47 6.05 4.04 1.80
C PHE A 47 7.25 3.89 0.88
N GLN A 48 8.10 2.90 1.14
CA GLN A 48 9.30 2.67 0.31
C GLN A 48 9.23 1.30 -0.33
N THR A 49 9.66 1.23 -1.59
CA THR A 49 9.74 -0.03 -2.32
C THR A 49 10.83 0.04 -3.37
N GLU A 50 11.47 -1.10 -3.64
CA GLU A 50 12.43 -1.23 -4.73
C GLU A 50 11.74 -1.55 -6.06
N ASN A 51 10.42 -1.77 -6.05
CA ASN A 51 9.67 -2.16 -7.23
C ASN A 51 8.80 -0.99 -7.73
N ALA A 52 9.14 -0.48 -8.92
CA ALA A 52 8.41 0.63 -9.52
C ALA A 52 6.93 0.29 -9.74
N SER A 53 6.61 -0.98 -10.01
CA SER A 53 5.23 -1.40 -10.24
C SER A 53 4.38 -1.26 -8.98
N ILE A 54 4.97 -1.54 -7.81
CA ILE A 54 4.28 -1.38 -6.52
C ILE A 54 4.03 0.10 -6.24
N ALA A 55 5.03 0.95 -6.51
CA ALA A 55 4.87 2.39 -6.32
C ALA A 55 3.75 2.94 -7.21
N ARG A 56 3.70 2.52 -8.47
CA ARG A 56 2.63 2.93 -9.39
C ARG A 56 1.26 2.40 -8.96
N ARG A 57 1.22 1.16 -8.46
CA ARG A 57 -0.04 0.57 -7.98
C ARG A 57 -0.60 1.36 -6.81
N MET A 58 0.24 1.70 -5.84
CA MET A 58 -0.16 2.51 -4.70
C MET A 58 -0.66 3.89 -5.14
N PHE A 59 0.11 4.57 -6.02
CA PHE A 59 -0.31 5.85 -6.58
C PHE A 59 -1.68 5.76 -7.24
N SER A 60 -1.87 4.74 -8.09
CA SER A 60 -3.10 4.58 -8.86
C SER A 60 -4.31 4.31 -7.95
N LEU A 61 -4.15 3.46 -6.94
CA LEU A 61 -5.24 3.15 -6.01
C LEU A 61 -5.65 4.39 -5.20
N ILE A 62 -4.68 5.14 -4.69
CA ILE A 62 -4.97 6.35 -3.90
C ILE A 62 -5.62 7.41 -4.79
N LYS A 63 -5.10 7.62 -5.99
CA LYS A 63 -5.64 8.59 -6.92
C LYS A 63 -7.08 8.23 -7.32
N PHE A 64 -7.32 6.96 -7.59
CA PHE A 64 -8.63 6.50 -8.05
C PHE A 64 -9.71 6.65 -6.97
N PHE A 65 -9.42 6.23 -5.73
CA PHE A 65 -10.43 6.23 -4.68
C PHE A 65 -10.55 7.55 -3.92
N TYR A 66 -9.47 8.31 -3.82
CA TYR A 66 -9.43 9.50 -2.98
C TYR A 66 -9.11 10.79 -3.74
N ASP A 67 -8.75 10.66 -5.01
CA ASP A 67 -8.37 11.79 -5.86
C ASP A 67 -7.30 12.67 -5.23
N VAL A 68 -6.33 12.05 -4.57
CA VAL A 68 -5.21 12.71 -3.91
C VAL A 68 -3.93 12.30 -4.61
N HIS A 69 -3.04 13.26 -4.82
CA HIS A 69 -1.75 13.02 -5.46
C HIS A 69 -0.73 12.49 -4.45
N VAL A 70 -0.06 11.40 -4.82
CA VAL A 70 1.05 10.84 -4.04
C VAL A 70 2.35 11.30 -4.70
N ASN A 71 3.23 11.90 -3.90
CA ASN A 71 4.56 12.28 -4.40
C ASN A 71 5.45 11.04 -4.44
N ILE A 72 6.01 10.76 -5.62
CA ILE A 72 6.94 9.64 -5.78
C ILE A 72 8.30 10.21 -6.12
N SER A 73 9.29 9.89 -5.29
CA SER A 73 10.68 10.23 -5.55
C SER A 73 11.51 8.96 -5.69
N VAL A 74 12.62 9.08 -6.38
CA VAL A 74 13.51 7.94 -6.65
C VAL A 74 14.87 8.22 -6.02
N ARG A 75 15.29 7.30 -5.14
CA ARG A 75 16.65 7.33 -4.59
C ARG A 75 17.49 6.30 -5.34
N LYS A 76 18.49 6.76 -6.06
CA LYS A 76 19.38 5.87 -6.77
C LYS A 76 20.45 5.35 -5.81
N LYS A 77 20.62 4.02 -5.80
CA LYS A 77 21.70 3.39 -5.04
C LYS A 77 22.90 3.24 -5.94
N LEU A 78 23.97 3.97 -5.65
CA LEU A 78 25.16 4.03 -6.50
C LEU A 78 26.13 2.87 -6.29
N LYS A 79 25.97 2.12 -5.19
CA LYS A 79 26.91 1.03 -4.86
C LYS A 79 26.33 -0.32 -5.24
N LEU A 80 27.15 -1.18 -5.87
CA LEU A 80 26.90 -2.61 -6.08
C LEU A 80 25.67 -2.93 -6.92
N LYS A 81 25.34 -2.11 -7.91
CA LYS A 81 24.22 -2.36 -8.85
C LYS A 81 22.90 -2.65 -8.16
N LYS A 82 22.64 -2.03 -7.01
CA LYS A 82 21.39 -2.21 -6.31
C LYS A 82 20.26 -1.46 -7.04
N ASN A 83 19.04 -1.98 -6.89
CA ASN A 83 17.85 -1.36 -7.47
C ASN A 83 17.61 0.03 -6.87
N ASN A 84 16.97 0.89 -7.64
CA ASN A 84 16.51 2.17 -7.13
C ASN A 84 15.45 1.95 -6.04
N VAL A 85 15.36 2.89 -5.12
CA VAL A 85 14.32 2.89 -4.09
C VAL A 85 13.30 3.96 -4.46
N TYR A 86 12.05 3.57 -4.54
CA TYR A 86 10.93 4.48 -4.79
C TYR A 86 10.30 4.84 -3.46
N ILE A 87 10.22 6.14 -3.19
CA ILE A 87 9.65 6.67 -1.95
C ILE A 87 8.33 7.35 -2.30
N CYS A 88 7.24 6.78 -1.83
CA CYS A 88 5.90 7.33 -2.01
C CYS A 88 5.53 8.09 -0.74
N ARG A 89 5.14 9.35 -0.90
CA ARG A 89 4.77 10.19 0.23
C ARG A 89 3.40 10.80 0.02
N LEU A 90 2.54 10.62 1.02
CA LEU A 90 1.21 11.18 1.07
C LEU A 90 1.14 12.15 2.25
N ASP A 91 0.78 13.41 2.00
CA ASP A 91 0.67 14.41 3.04
C ASP A 91 -0.65 15.18 3.02
N GLN A 92 -1.62 14.72 2.22
CA GLN A 92 -2.97 15.28 2.16
C GLN A 92 -3.99 14.22 2.52
N ASN A 93 -4.96 14.59 3.35
CA ASN A 93 -6.07 13.72 3.74
C ASN A 93 -5.63 12.40 4.37
N VAL A 94 -4.47 12.38 5.02
CA VAL A 94 -3.89 11.15 5.55
C VAL A 94 -4.79 10.52 6.60
N LYS A 95 -5.31 11.32 7.53
CA LYS A 95 -6.19 10.80 8.60
C LYS A 95 -7.45 10.17 8.00
N GLU A 96 -8.09 10.86 7.06
CA GLU A 96 -9.32 10.40 6.43
C GLU A 96 -9.09 9.10 5.66
N ILE A 97 -8.00 9.03 4.91
CA ILE A 97 -7.67 7.86 4.10
C ILE A 97 -7.35 6.67 5.00
N LEU A 98 -6.51 6.86 6.02
CA LEU A 98 -6.13 5.76 6.91
C LEU A 98 -7.28 5.29 7.78
N THR A 99 -8.20 6.18 8.14
CA THR A 99 -9.42 5.80 8.86
C THR A 99 -10.35 4.99 7.95
N ASP A 100 -10.53 5.44 6.71
CA ASP A 100 -11.35 4.73 5.73
C ASP A 100 -10.80 3.34 5.40
N LEU A 101 -9.49 3.18 5.45
CA LEU A 101 -8.82 1.90 5.21
C LEU A 101 -8.71 1.02 6.47
N TYR A 102 -9.29 1.44 7.58
CA TYR A 102 -9.24 0.71 8.86
C TYR A 102 -7.82 0.47 9.36
N ILE A 103 -6.93 1.43 9.14
CA ILE A 103 -5.53 1.36 9.59
C ILE A 103 -5.31 2.19 10.83
N LEU A 104 -5.95 3.36 10.91
CA LEU A 104 -5.72 4.33 11.98
C LEU A 104 -6.86 4.30 12.99
N ASN A 105 -6.51 4.25 14.27
CA ASN A 105 -7.45 4.39 15.38
C ASN A 105 -7.71 5.87 15.67
N ASP A 106 -8.78 6.16 16.41
CA ASP A 106 -9.17 7.54 16.75
C ASP A 106 -8.10 8.27 17.58
N ASN A 107 -7.28 7.53 18.30
CA ASN A 107 -6.20 8.09 19.12
C ASN A 107 -4.88 8.22 18.36
N TYR A 108 -4.92 8.19 17.03
CA TYR A 108 -3.75 8.33 16.14
C TYR A 108 -2.74 7.19 16.25
N THR A 109 -3.14 6.03 16.76
CA THR A 109 -2.29 4.84 16.73
C THR A 109 -2.67 3.95 15.57
N MET A 110 -1.70 3.18 15.08
CA MET A 110 -1.94 2.21 14.01
C MET A 110 -2.66 0.98 14.56
N ARG A 111 -3.67 0.51 13.83
CA ARG A 111 -4.40 -0.69 14.21
C ARG A 111 -3.52 -1.93 14.00
N ILE A 112 -3.51 -2.84 14.99
CA ILE A 112 -2.67 -4.04 14.95
C ILE A 112 -3.36 -5.16 14.17
N ASP A 113 -4.67 -5.36 14.38
CA ASP A 113 -5.43 -6.41 13.75
C ASP A 113 -5.94 -6.01 12.37
N ILE A 114 -6.47 -7.00 11.63
CA ILE A 114 -7.14 -6.77 10.36
C ILE A 114 -8.62 -6.58 10.64
N ALA A 115 -9.19 -5.45 10.24
CA ALA A 115 -10.61 -5.20 10.40
C ALA A 115 -11.42 -6.19 9.56
N LYS A 116 -12.47 -6.76 10.14
CA LYS A 116 -13.31 -7.72 9.43
C LYS A 116 -13.99 -7.11 8.20
N GLU A 117 -14.22 -5.81 8.19
CA GLU A 117 -14.80 -5.08 7.07
C GLU A 117 -13.92 -5.14 5.81
N LEU A 118 -12.63 -5.42 5.98
CA LEU A 118 -11.67 -5.55 4.88
C LEU A 118 -11.64 -6.96 4.29
N ILE A 119 -12.19 -7.95 4.99
CA ILE A 119 -12.10 -9.35 4.60
C ILE A 119 -13.45 -10.09 4.75
N ASP A 120 -14.56 -9.37 4.67
CA ASP A 120 -15.88 -9.96 4.89
C ASP A 120 -16.48 -10.62 3.63
N THR A 121 -15.83 -10.52 2.50
CA THR A 121 -16.20 -11.24 1.27
C THR A 121 -14.99 -11.97 0.71
N ASP A 122 -15.22 -12.96 -0.16
CA ASP A 122 -14.11 -13.68 -0.79
C ASP A 122 -13.29 -12.76 -1.68
N GLU A 123 -13.95 -11.84 -2.39
CA GLU A 123 -13.28 -10.86 -3.24
C GLU A 123 -12.36 -9.96 -2.41
N LYS A 124 -12.83 -9.48 -1.26
CA LYS A 124 -12.02 -8.65 -0.37
C LYS A 124 -10.87 -9.43 0.23
N LYS A 125 -11.08 -10.68 0.62
CA LYS A 125 -10.00 -11.54 1.12
C LYS A 125 -8.90 -11.69 0.09
N ARG A 126 -9.26 -11.99 -1.15
CA ARG A 126 -8.29 -12.14 -2.24
C ARG A 126 -7.56 -10.83 -2.49
N ALA A 127 -8.27 -9.70 -2.48
CA ALA A 127 -7.65 -8.39 -2.67
C ALA A 127 -6.67 -8.06 -1.54
N TYR A 128 -7.04 -8.37 -0.29
CA TYR A 128 -6.16 -8.15 0.86
C TYR A 128 -4.89 -9.00 0.75
N LEU A 129 -5.04 -10.28 0.39
CA LEU A 129 -3.90 -11.18 0.18
C LEU A 129 -2.99 -10.68 -0.95
N ARG A 130 -3.58 -10.16 -2.02
CA ARG A 130 -2.81 -9.57 -3.12
C ARG A 130 -1.96 -8.39 -2.63
N GLY A 131 -2.53 -7.52 -1.79
CA GLY A 131 -1.79 -6.41 -1.19
C GLY A 131 -0.63 -6.87 -0.31
N MET A 132 -0.80 -7.98 0.41
CA MET A 132 0.27 -8.59 1.19
C MET A 132 1.37 -9.13 0.29
N GLU A 133 1.01 -9.76 -0.82
CA GLU A 133 1.97 -10.32 -1.78
C GLU A 133 2.83 -9.23 -2.43
N TRP A 134 2.27 -8.03 -2.66
CA TRP A 134 3.05 -6.90 -3.15
C TRP A 134 4.27 -6.61 -2.28
N ASN A 135 4.15 -6.87 -0.98
CA ASN A 135 5.22 -6.64 0.00
C ASN A 135 6.12 -7.87 0.18
N GLY A 136 5.94 -8.91 -0.63
CA GLY A 136 6.72 -10.12 -0.53
C GLY A 136 6.34 -11.03 0.63
N ILE A 137 5.19 -10.81 1.24
CA ILE A 137 4.71 -11.63 2.36
C ILE A 137 4.00 -12.86 1.82
N ASN A 138 4.36 -14.04 2.35
CA ASN A 138 3.69 -15.28 2.00
C ASN A 138 2.45 -15.44 2.88
N PRO A 139 1.23 -15.38 2.32
CA PRO A 139 0.02 -15.48 3.13
C PRO A 139 -0.08 -16.77 3.94
N SER A 140 0.47 -17.87 3.45
CA SER A 140 0.41 -19.16 4.16
C SER A 140 1.20 -19.15 5.46
N SER A 141 2.17 -18.26 5.64
CA SER A 141 2.94 -18.16 6.87
C SER A 141 2.22 -17.41 7.97
N MET A 142 1.05 -16.87 7.69
CA MET A 142 0.27 -16.06 8.63
C MET A 142 -0.89 -16.83 9.26
N GLU A 143 -1.03 -18.07 8.95
CA GLU A 143 -2.05 -18.93 9.57
C GLU A 143 -1.66 -19.35 10.98
#